data_8485d58837737624adf529668f89e4f4
#
_entry.id   8485d58837737624adf529668f89e4f4
#
_cell.length_a   1.000
_cell.length_b   1.000
_cell.length_c   1.000
_cell.angle_alpha   90.00
_cell.angle_beta   90.00
_cell.angle_gamma   90.00
#
_symmetry.space_group_name_H-M   'P 1'
#
loop_
_entity.id
_entity.type
_entity.pdbx_description
1 polymer ?
#
loop_
_entity_poly.entity_id
_entity_poly.type
_entity_poly.pdbx_seq_one_letter_code
_entity_poly.pdbx_strand_id
1 'polypeptide(L)'
;IERLKSFDEVVSWYGAARDEFRAALAAPGVRVRWLTAIPPQGAGCHAVEFYLQQVGAETEWQAESVPRIPSRHGGGARAEYIAIHPFSGSVRKNWPLELFQRVAEQLRVKTGLGVEWCAGDEEELHAARRFETLEQVAEWLSGAALYLGNDSGISHLAAACGVRTVAIFRASDPRVWAPRGNGVRVLVRPEATEVVEACRELLSTAG
;
A
#
# COMPACT_ATOMS: atom_id res chain seq x y z
N ILE A 1 -14.86 -7.13 -25.39
CA ILE A 1 -14.15 -8.24 -26.09
C ILE A 1 -13.48 -7.74 -27.35
N GLU A 2 -14.12 -6.95 -28.23
CA GLU A 2 -13.50 -6.46 -29.48
C GLU A 2 -12.15 -5.79 -29.25
N ARG A 3 -12.03 -4.92 -28.22
CA ARG A 3 -10.76 -4.30 -27.87
C ARG A 3 -9.68 -5.30 -27.46
N LEU A 4 -10.05 -6.46 -26.88
CA LEU A 4 -9.07 -7.47 -26.48
C LEU A 4 -8.49 -8.23 -27.67
N LYS A 5 -9.20 -8.30 -28.79
CA LYS A 5 -8.73 -8.93 -30.03
C LYS A 5 -7.63 -8.13 -30.73
N SER A 6 -7.44 -6.86 -30.37
CA SER A 6 -6.37 -6.02 -30.93
C SER A 6 -5.01 -6.23 -30.28
N PHE A 7 -4.93 -7.06 -29.23
CA PHE A 7 -3.68 -7.40 -28.57
C PHE A 7 -3.19 -8.78 -28.98
N ASP A 8 -1.88 -8.95 -29.09
CA ASP A 8 -1.26 -10.24 -29.40
C ASP A 8 -1.50 -11.27 -28.28
N GLU A 9 -1.48 -10.81 -27.03
CA GLU A 9 -1.78 -11.59 -25.84
C GLU A 9 -2.36 -10.70 -24.74
N VAL A 10 -3.30 -11.23 -23.97
CA VAL A 10 -3.85 -10.63 -22.76
C VAL A 10 -3.33 -11.40 -21.56
N VAL A 11 -2.62 -10.76 -20.66
CA VAL A 11 -2.15 -11.36 -19.40
C VAL A 11 -3.12 -11.00 -18.29
N SER A 12 -3.64 -11.98 -17.55
CA SER A 12 -4.62 -11.72 -16.50
C SER A 12 -4.33 -12.51 -15.23
N TRP A 13 -4.16 -11.81 -14.13
CA TRP A 13 -4.20 -12.35 -12.77
C TRP A 13 -5.64 -12.41 -12.23
N TYR A 14 -6.52 -11.55 -12.75
CA TYR A 14 -7.92 -11.51 -12.32
C TYR A 14 -8.71 -12.63 -12.98
N GLY A 15 -9.57 -13.29 -12.17
CA GLY A 15 -10.49 -14.30 -12.68
C GLY A 15 -9.88 -15.63 -13.13
N ALA A 16 -8.58 -15.85 -12.93
CA ALA A 16 -7.91 -17.09 -13.30
C ALA A 16 -8.56 -18.36 -12.70
N ALA A 17 -9.14 -18.24 -11.50
CA ALA A 17 -9.86 -19.29 -10.79
C ALA A 17 -11.40 -19.19 -10.93
N ARG A 18 -11.93 -18.36 -11.86
CA ARG A 18 -13.36 -18.16 -12.07
C ARG A 18 -13.76 -18.66 -13.46
N ASP A 19 -14.40 -19.81 -13.51
CA ASP A 19 -14.77 -20.48 -14.78
C ASP A 19 -15.67 -19.61 -15.66
N GLU A 20 -16.65 -18.91 -15.08
CA GLU A 20 -17.52 -17.99 -15.81
C GLU A 20 -16.74 -16.85 -16.48
N PHE A 21 -15.77 -16.28 -15.79
CA PHE A 21 -14.93 -15.21 -16.33
C PHE A 21 -14.00 -15.74 -17.42
N ARG A 22 -13.44 -16.94 -17.24
CA ARG A 22 -12.63 -17.60 -18.26
C ARG A 22 -13.45 -17.92 -19.51
N ALA A 23 -14.67 -18.44 -19.33
CA ALA A 23 -15.60 -18.72 -20.43
C ALA A 23 -15.99 -17.45 -21.19
N ALA A 24 -16.24 -16.34 -20.48
CA ALA A 24 -16.56 -15.05 -21.11
C ALA A 24 -15.40 -14.49 -21.96
N LEU A 25 -14.15 -14.83 -21.66
CA LEU A 25 -12.96 -14.43 -22.42
C LEU A 25 -12.48 -15.48 -23.43
N ALA A 26 -13.09 -16.66 -23.47
CA ALA A 26 -12.78 -17.72 -24.44
C ALA A 26 -13.36 -17.43 -25.83
N ALA A 27 -13.41 -16.15 -26.25
CA ALA A 27 -13.90 -15.77 -27.57
C ALA A 27 -12.84 -16.01 -28.66
N PRO A 28 -13.23 -16.40 -29.88
CA PRO A 28 -12.30 -16.53 -30.98
C PRO A 28 -11.48 -15.26 -31.21
N GLY A 29 -10.17 -15.41 -31.34
CA GLY A 29 -9.24 -14.30 -31.59
C GLY A 29 -8.75 -13.59 -30.32
N VAL A 30 -9.14 -14.03 -29.12
CA VAL A 30 -8.56 -13.52 -27.86
C VAL A 30 -7.66 -14.60 -27.26
N ARG A 31 -6.36 -14.31 -27.18
CA ARG A 31 -5.38 -15.18 -26.51
C ARG A 31 -5.18 -14.67 -25.08
N VAL A 32 -5.53 -15.48 -24.07
CA VAL A 32 -5.39 -15.11 -22.67
C VAL A 32 -4.41 -16.03 -21.95
N ARG A 33 -3.37 -15.46 -21.35
CA ARG A 33 -2.47 -16.14 -20.42
C ARG A 33 -2.96 -15.88 -18.99
N TRP A 34 -3.41 -16.94 -18.35
CA TRP A 34 -3.94 -16.89 -16.99
C TRP A 34 -2.83 -17.08 -15.96
N LEU A 35 -2.72 -16.18 -15.02
CA LEU A 35 -1.71 -16.18 -13.97
C LEU A 35 -2.36 -16.24 -12.59
N THR A 36 -1.64 -16.76 -11.61
CA THR A 36 -2.12 -16.89 -10.22
C THR A 36 -2.11 -15.54 -9.53
N ALA A 37 -3.29 -15.09 -9.08
CA ALA A 37 -3.47 -13.77 -8.46
C ALA A 37 -2.94 -13.67 -7.02
N ILE A 38 -2.92 -14.78 -6.29
CA ILE A 38 -2.54 -14.81 -4.88
C ILE A 38 -1.37 -15.79 -4.71
N PRO A 39 -0.24 -15.35 -4.17
CA PRO A 39 0.83 -16.26 -3.81
C PRO A 39 0.32 -17.39 -2.93
N PRO A 40 0.68 -18.66 -3.21
CA PRO A 40 0.25 -19.77 -2.38
C PRO A 40 0.77 -19.62 -0.96
N GLN A 41 0.03 -20.21 -0.01
CA GLN A 41 0.46 -20.17 1.39
C GLN A 41 1.84 -20.85 1.52
N GLY A 42 2.80 -20.16 2.12
CA GLY A 42 4.18 -20.63 2.21
C GLY A 42 5.03 -20.41 0.95
N ALA A 43 4.65 -19.51 0.06
CA ALA A 43 5.37 -19.20 -1.18
C ALA A 43 6.86 -18.85 -0.98
N GLY A 44 7.27 -18.46 0.23
CA GLY A 44 8.67 -18.17 0.57
C GLY A 44 9.26 -16.93 -0.10
N CYS A 45 8.49 -16.24 -0.93
CA CYS A 45 8.90 -15.03 -1.65
C CYS A 45 7.85 -13.92 -1.51
N HIS A 46 8.28 -12.70 -1.78
CA HIS A 46 7.39 -11.54 -1.79
C HIS A 46 6.44 -11.57 -3.00
N ALA A 47 5.22 -11.02 -2.86
CA ALA A 47 4.20 -11.01 -3.92
C ALA A 47 4.72 -10.39 -5.23
N VAL A 48 5.53 -9.33 -5.16
CA VAL A 48 6.15 -8.72 -6.34
C VAL A 48 7.04 -9.72 -7.08
N GLU A 49 7.86 -10.48 -6.36
CA GLU A 49 8.71 -11.53 -6.93
C GLU A 49 7.87 -12.62 -7.58
N PHE A 50 6.85 -13.07 -6.86
CA PHE A 50 5.91 -14.06 -7.37
C PHE A 50 5.24 -13.63 -8.68
N TYR A 51 4.84 -12.36 -8.80
CA TYR A 51 4.23 -11.85 -10.03
C TYR A 51 5.24 -11.72 -11.16
N LEU A 52 6.44 -11.25 -10.89
CA LEU A 52 7.51 -11.13 -11.90
C LEU A 52 7.93 -12.50 -12.44
N GLN A 53 8.05 -13.51 -11.56
CA GLN A 53 8.35 -14.89 -11.96
C GLN A 53 7.32 -15.43 -12.97
N GLN A 54 6.04 -15.16 -12.75
CA GLN A 54 4.99 -15.64 -13.65
C GLN A 54 5.06 -15.04 -15.07
N VAL A 55 5.67 -13.86 -15.21
CA VAL A 55 5.84 -13.21 -16.53
C VAL A 55 7.25 -13.37 -17.11
N GLY A 56 8.13 -14.09 -16.42
CA GLY A 56 9.51 -14.34 -16.89
C GLY A 56 10.43 -13.12 -16.73
N ALA A 57 10.12 -12.21 -15.81
CA ALA A 57 10.88 -10.99 -15.58
C ALA A 57 11.81 -11.07 -14.35
N GLU A 58 12.20 -12.29 -13.94
CA GLU A 58 12.97 -12.51 -12.70
C GLU A 58 14.36 -11.87 -12.72
N THR A 59 14.95 -11.75 -13.90
CA THR A 59 16.32 -11.25 -14.07
C THR A 59 16.40 -9.72 -14.17
N GLU A 60 15.28 -9.06 -14.43
CA GLU A 60 15.23 -7.60 -14.64
C GLU A 60 14.95 -6.84 -13.34
N TRP A 61 14.55 -7.56 -12.28
CA TRP A 61 14.27 -6.93 -11.02
C TRP A 61 15.46 -7.05 -10.08
N GLN A 62 16.15 -5.99 -9.89
CA GLN A 62 17.06 -5.79 -8.78
C GLN A 62 16.40 -4.85 -7.77
N ALA A 63 17.10 -4.40 -6.74
CA ALA A 63 16.61 -3.53 -5.66
C ALA A 63 15.80 -2.29 -6.12
N GLU A 64 15.75 -2.03 -7.42
CA GLU A 64 14.99 -0.96 -8.08
C GLU A 64 13.50 -1.28 -8.32
N SER A 65 13.03 -2.48 -8.00
CA SER A 65 11.59 -2.87 -8.13
C SER A 65 10.70 -2.23 -7.06
N VAL A 66 11.06 -1.05 -6.59
CA VAL A 66 10.21 -0.24 -5.73
C VAL A 66 9.28 0.56 -6.63
N PRO A 67 7.96 0.36 -6.56
CA PRO A 67 7.01 1.17 -7.29
C PRO A 67 7.23 2.65 -6.97
N ARG A 68 7.26 3.50 -8.01
CA ARG A 68 7.43 4.94 -7.82
C ARG A 68 6.31 5.69 -8.52
N ILE A 69 5.62 6.53 -7.77
CA ILE A 69 4.66 7.47 -8.29
C ILE A 69 5.29 8.85 -8.22
N PRO A 70 5.50 9.53 -9.37
CA PRO A 70 6.08 10.87 -9.37
C PRO A 70 5.20 11.84 -8.57
N SER A 71 5.78 12.48 -7.56
CA SER A 71 5.10 13.57 -6.86
C SER A 71 4.96 14.79 -7.77
N ARG A 72 3.77 15.38 -7.82
CA ARG A 72 3.55 16.69 -8.47
C ARG A 72 4.06 17.83 -7.59
N HIS A 73 4.28 17.61 -6.33
CA HIS A 73 4.94 18.57 -5.44
C HIS A 73 6.45 18.41 -5.60
N GLY A 74 7.02 19.23 -6.48
CA GLY A 74 8.48 19.39 -6.55
C GLY A 74 9.00 19.70 -5.14
N GLY A 75 9.96 18.91 -4.65
CA GLY A 75 10.46 18.79 -3.28
C GLY A 75 10.90 20.06 -2.53
N GLY A 76 10.05 21.03 -2.37
CA GLY A 76 10.39 22.32 -1.78
C GLY A 76 9.64 22.71 -0.49
N ALA A 77 8.49 22.15 -0.20
CA ALA A 77 7.76 22.44 1.06
C ALA A 77 8.05 21.38 2.12
N ARG A 78 8.51 21.77 3.27
CA ARG A 78 8.68 20.90 4.42
C ARG A 78 7.29 20.37 4.80
N ALA A 79 7.11 19.07 4.79
CA ALA A 79 5.85 18.43 5.15
C ALA A 79 5.51 18.71 6.62
N GLU A 80 4.29 19.15 6.88
CA GLU A 80 3.86 19.66 8.19
C GLU A 80 2.91 18.71 8.94
N TYR A 81 2.61 17.54 8.37
CA TYR A 81 1.66 16.61 8.99
C TYR A 81 2.05 15.14 8.84
N ILE A 82 1.46 14.35 9.73
CA ILE A 82 1.48 12.89 9.69
C ILE A 82 0.13 12.43 9.10
N ALA A 83 0.18 11.67 8.02
CA ALA A 83 -0.99 11.10 7.37
C ALA A 83 -1.34 9.75 8.03
N ILE A 84 -2.59 9.56 8.44
CA ILE A 84 -3.05 8.30 9.06
C ILE A 84 -4.27 7.74 8.31
N HIS A 85 -4.19 6.47 7.92
CA HIS A 85 -5.32 5.68 7.42
C HIS A 85 -5.47 4.41 8.26
N PRO A 86 -6.44 4.37 9.22
CA PRO A 86 -6.52 3.30 10.22
C PRO A 86 -7.33 2.07 9.75
N PHE A 87 -7.70 2.02 8.48
CA PHE A 87 -8.55 0.97 7.92
C PHE A 87 -7.82 0.10 6.89
N SER A 88 -8.44 -1.00 6.51
CA SER A 88 -8.01 -1.89 5.44
C SER A 88 -9.21 -2.66 4.87
N GLY A 89 -9.04 -3.36 3.76
CA GLY A 89 -10.09 -4.20 3.17
C GLY A 89 -10.56 -5.39 4.04
N SER A 90 -10.08 -5.51 5.27
CA SER A 90 -10.50 -6.56 6.22
C SER A 90 -10.32 -6.10 7.66
N VAL A 91 -11.39 -6.16 8.45
CA VAL A 91 -11.39 -5.84 9.88
C VAL A 91 -10.30 -6.63 10.66
N ARG A 92 -9.99 -7.87 10.23
CA ARG A 92 -8.95 -8.70 10.85
C ARG A 92 -7.54 -8.11 10.75
N LYS A 93 -7.31 -7.25 9.76
CA LYS A 93 -6.03 -6.55 9.53
C LYS A 93 -5.95 -5.25 10.32
N ASN A 94 -7.08 -4.68 10.71
CA ASN A 94 -7.11 -3.37 11.37
C ASN A 94 -6.53 -3.46 12.78
N TRP A 95 -5.57 -2.59 13.05
CA TRP A 95 -5.15 -2.29 14.40
C TRP A 95 -6.23 -1.44 15.09
N PRO A 96 -6.46 -1.56 16.40
CA PRO A 96 -7.55 -0.84 17.05
C PRO A 96 -7.48 0.68 16.84
N LEU A 97 -8.61 1.29 16.49
CA LEU A 97 -8.68 2.72 16.20
C LEU A 97 -8.25 3.58 17.39
N GLU A 98 -8.58 3.14 18.61
CA GLU A 98 -8.21 3.84 19.85
C GLU A 98 -6.69 3.89 20.06
N LEU A 99 -5.98 2.87 19.55
CA LEU A 99 -4.52 2.85 19.60
C LEU A 99 -3.92 3.81 18.56
N PHE A 100 -4.50 3.90 17.36
CA PHE A 100 -4.12 4.92 16.37
C PHE A 100 -4.32 6.33 16.95
N GLN A 101 -5.46 6.59 17.59
CA GLN A 101 -5.77 7.89 18.20
C GLN A 101 -4.78 8.24 19.30
N ARG A 102 -4.43 7.29 20.17
CA ARG A 102 -3.43 7.47 21.23
C ARG A 102 -2.04 7.76 20.64
N VAL A 103 -1.64 7.04 19.61
CA VAL A 103 -0.36 7.26 18.92
C VAL A 103 -0.34 8.63 18.25
N ALA A 104 -1.42 9.01 17.57
CA ALA A 104 -1.56 10.30 16.90
C ALA A 104 -1.35 11.47 17.89
N GLU A 105 -2.00 11.42 19.05
CA GLU A 105 -1.83 12.45 20.07
C GLU A 105 -0.39 12.50 20.62
N GLN A 106 0.23 11.35 20.87
CA GLN A 106 1.62 11.32 21.33
C GLN A 106 2.59 11.86 20.28
N LEU A 107 2.36 11.55 19.00
CA LEU A 107 3.19 12.07 17.91
C LEU A 107 3.02 13.57 17.76
N ARG A 108 1.79 14.09 17.81
CA ARG A 108 1.51 15.52 17.76
C ARG A 108 2.29 16.28 18.85
N VAL A 109 2.26 15.78 20.09
CA VAL A 109 2.96 16.40 21.21
C VAL A 109 4.49 16.31 21.06
N LYS A 110 5.01 15.17 20.60
CA LYS A 110 6.46 14.91 20.54
C LYS A 110 7.15 15.54 19.32
N THR A 111 6.42 15.74 18.21
CA THR A 111 7.00 16.20 16.94
C THR A 111 6.58 17.62 16.56
N GLY A 112 5.47 18.13 17.12
CA GLY A 112 4.85 19.39 16.71
C GLY A 112 4.13 19.35 15.37
N LEU A 113 4.15 18.20 14.67
CA LEU A 113 3.48 18.04 13.39
C LEU A 113 1.96 17.93 13.57
N GLY A 114 1.21 18.40 12.58
CA GLY A 114 -0.22 18.13 12.46
C GLY A 114 -0.49 16.64 12.26
N VAL A 115 -1.72 16.21 12.50
CA VAL A 115 -2.19 14.85 12.15
C VAL A 115 -3.40 14.98 11.27
N GLU A 116 -3.36 14.36 10.12
CA GLU A 116 -4.47 14.28 9.19
C GLU A 116 -4.91 12.82 8.98
N TRP A 117 -6.22 12.64 9.05
CA TRP A 117 -6.83 11.31 8.88
C TRP A 117 -7.45 11.19 7.50
N CYS A 118 -7.39 9.98 6.95
CA CYS A 118 -8.10 9.60 5.73
C CYS A 118 -9.00 8.38 6.01
N ALA A 119 -10.17 8.37 5.38
CA ALA A 119 -11.11 7.25 5.42
C ALA A 119 -11.83 7.11 4.08
N GLY A 120 -12.22 5.90 3.71
CA GLY A 120 -13.13 5.62 2.60
C GLY A 120 -14.57 5.96 2.94
N ASP A 121 -15.47 5.91 1.96
CA ASP A 121 -16.87 6.34 2.12
C ASP A 121 -17.65 5.48 3.13
N GLU A 122 -17.31 4.19 3.23
CA GLU A 122 -17.95 3.24 4.15
C GLU A 122 -17.27 3.18 5.53
N GLU A 123 -16.18 3.94 5.73
CA GLU A 123 -15.38 3.89 6.96
C GLU A 123 -15.81 5.03 7.91
N GLU A 124 -16.24 4.65 9.11
CA GLU A 124 -16.73 5.61 10.10
C GLU A 124 -15.60 6.27 10.88
N LEU A 125 -15.13 7.41 10.38
CA LEU A 125 -14.17 8.26 11.08
C LEU A 125 -14.56 9.72 10.86
N HIS A 126 -15.02 10.39 11.94
CA HIS A 126 -15.35 11.81 11.89
C HIS A 126 -14.11 12.66 11.63
N ALA A 127 -14.29 13.74 10.88
CA ALA A 127 -13.24 14.69 10.49
C ALA A 127 -12.09 14.08 9.65
N ALA A 128 -12.24 12.85 9.12
CA ALA A 128 -11.30 12.32 8.16
C ALA A 128 -11.49 12.94 6.78
N ARG A 129 -10.39 13.12 6.06
CA ARG A 129 -10.42 13.48 4.64
C ARG A 129 -10.99 12.32 3.84
N ARG A 130 -11.77 12.64 2.82
CA ARG A 130 -12.29 11.70 1.84
C ARG A 130 -11.87 12.15 0.47
N PHE A 131 -11.50 11.22 -0.37
CA PHE A 131 -10.99 11.49 -1.71
C PHE A 131 -11.77 10.68 -2.74
N GLU A 132 -12.07 11.32 -3.85
CA GLU A 132 -12.81 10.69 -4.95
C GLU A 132 -11.91 9.80 -5.82
N THR A 133 -10.61 10.10 -5.88
CA THR A 133 -9.67 9.38 -6.74
C THR A 133 -8.37 9.02 -6.01
N LEU A 134 -7.68 7.98 -6.51
CA LEU A 134 -6.36 7.59 -5.98
C LEU A 134 -5.28 8.64 -6.25
N GLU A 135 -5.44 9.45 -7.30
CA GLU A 135 -4.54 10.57 -7.59
C GLU A 135 -4.59 11.62 -6.48
N GLN A 136 -5.78 11.96 -5.99
CA GLN A 136 -5.95 12.88 -4.86
C GLN A 136 -5.35 12.30 -3.57
N VAL A 137 -5.50 11.00 -3.34
CA VAL A 137 -4.85 10.32 -2.20
C VAL A 137 -3.32 10.39 -2.33
N ALA A 138 -2.78 10.11 -3.52
CA ALA A 138 -1.34 10.17 -3.77
C ALA A 138 -0.77 11.59 -3.59
N GLU A 139 -1.51 12.61 -4.02
CA GLU A 139 -1.15 14.02 -3.82
C GLU A 139 -1.11 14.37 -2.32
N TRP A 140 -2.15 14.00 -1.58
CA TRP A 140 -2.20 14.18 -0.13
C TRP A 140 -1.06 13.42 0.57
N LEU A 141 -0.80 12.17 0.24
CA LEU A 141 0.31 11.39 0.80
C LEU A 141 1.65 12.04 0.51
N SER A 142 1.87 12.53 -0.71
CA SER A 142 3.14 13.17 -1.11
C SER A 142 3.46 14.43 -0.32
N GLY A 143 2.46 15.09 0.28
CA GLY A 143 2.62 16.23 1.18
C GLY A 143 2.88 15.84 2.64
N ALA A 144 2.84 14.57 3.00
CA ALA A 144 3.02 14.13 4.38
C ALA A 144 4.50 13.93 4.75
N ALA A 145 4.85 14.28 5.99
CA ALA A 145 6.15 13.96 6.57
C ALA A 145 6.32 12.45 6.82
N LEU A 146 5.21 11.79 7.17
CA LEU A 146 5.15 10.37 7.50
C LEU A 146 3.73 9.86 7.27
N TYR A 147 3.62 8.62 6.84
CA TYR A 147 2.37 7.88 6.79
C TYR A 147 2.37 6.75 7.84
N LEU A 148 1.23 6.58 8.51
CA LEU A 148 0.96 5.48 9.43
C LEU A 148 -0.36 4.78 9.06
N GLY A 149 -0.33 3.47 8.86
CA GLY A 149 -1.54 2.70 8.52
C GLY A 149 -1.40 1.20 8.71
N ASN A 150 -2.47 0.48 8.38
CA ASN A 150 -2.50 -0.98 8.39
C ASN A 150 -1.90 -1.57 7.09
N ASP A 151 -1.78 -2.89 7.02
CA ASP A 151 -1.58 -3.63 5.76
C ASP A 151 -2.76 -3.38 4.82
N SER A 152 -2.61 -2.40 3.94
CA SER A 152 -3.64 -1.92 3.02
C SER A 152 -3.02 -1.38 1.73
N GLY A 153 -3.83 -1.22 0.69
CA GLY A 153 -3.40 -0.59 -0.57
C GLY A 153 -2.86 0.83 -0.38
N ILE A 154 -3.39 1.59 0.60
CA ILE A 154 -2.92 2.95 0.90
C ILE A 154 -1.50 2.96 1.45
N SER A 155 -1.10 1.96 2.24
CA SER A 155 0.29 1.82 2.71
C SER A 155 1.27 1.56 1.56
N HIS A 156 0.85 0.77 0.56
CA HIS A 156 1.64 0.59 -0.67
C HIS A 156 1.72 1.87 -1.50
N LEU A 157 0.62 2.61 -1.59
CA LEU A 157 0.58 3.89 -2.30
C LEU A 157 1.51 4.91 -1.63
N ALA A 158 1.48 5.01 -0.29
CA ALA A 158 2.36 5.89 0.47
C ALA A 158 3.84 5.58 0.22
N ALA A 159 4.21 4.30 0.27
CA ALA A 159 5.57 3.85 -0.04
C ALA A 159 5.98 4.18 -1.49
N ALA A 160 5.06 3.98 -2.46
CA ALA A 160 5.29 4.30 -3.86
C ALA A 160 5.43 5.81 -4.13
N CYS A 161 4.76 6.65 -3.35
CA CYS A 161 4.95 8.10 -3.35
C CYS A 161 6.26 8.54 -2.66
N GLY A 162 7.05 7.61 -2.12
CA GLY A 162 8.31 7.90 -1.42
C GLY A 162 8.13 8.47 -0.01
N VAL A 163 6.93 8.40 0.55
CA VAL A 163 6.65 8.87 1.90
C VAL A 163 7.19 7.88 2.94
N ARG A 164 7.81 8.37 4.00
CA ARG A 164 8.17 7.54 5.15
C ARG A 164 6.94 6.83 5.68
N THR A 165 6.96 5.51 5.74
CA THR A 165 5.77 4.70 5.96
C THR A 165 5.96 3.75 7.12
N VAL A 166 5.08 3.81 8.12
CA VAL A 166 4.92 2.77 9.12
C VAL A 166 3.67 1.96 8.79
N ALA A 167 3.88 0.67 8.48
CA ALA A 167 2.80 -0.26 8.13
C ALA A 167 2.62 -1.32 9.23
N ILE A 168 1.40 -1.42 9.78
CA ILE A 168 1.06 -2.35 10.86
C ILE A 168 0.42 -3.61 10.27
N PHE A 169 1.00 -4.76 10.59
CA PHE A 169 0.55 -6.08 10.16
C PHE A 169 -0.04 -6.87 11.34
N ARG A 170 -1.23 -7.45 11.16
CA ARG A 170 -1.89 -8.27 12.19
C ARG A 170 -2.27 -9.67 11.71
N ALA A 171 -2.72 -9.83 10.49
CA ALA A 171 -3.30 -11.07 9.97
C ALA A 171 -2.57 -11.63 8.75
N SER A 172 -1.87 -10.81 7.97
CA SER A 172 -1.10 -11.19 6.79
C SER A 172 0.39 -11.34 7.10
N ASP A 173 1.10 -12.08 6.27
CA ASP A 173 2.54 -12.26 6.37
C ASP A 173 3.26 -11.09 5.70
N PRO A 174 4.02 -10.26 6.44
CA PRO A 174 4.73 -9.12 5.85
C PRO A 174 5.85 -9.54 4.90
N ARG A 175 6.39 -10.75 5.02
CA ARG A 175 7.38 -11.27 4.07
C ARG A 175 6.81 -11.37 2.66
N VAL A 176 5.50 -11.58 2.57
CA VAL A 176 4.77 -11.68 1.29
C VAL A 176 4.19 -10.33 0.87
N TRP A 177 3.63 -9.55 1.82
CA TRP A 177 2.76 -8.43 1.51
C TRP A 177 3.26 -7.06 1.98
N ALA A 178 4.48 -6.92 2.52
CA ALA A 178 4.95 -5.62 2.96
C ALA A 178 5.07 -4.62 1.81
N PRO A 179 4.71 -3.34 2.01
CA PRO A 179 5.04 -2.30 1.05
C PRO A 179 6.57 -2.17 0.90
N ARG A 180 7.03 -1.89 -0.32
CA ARG A 180 8.46 -1.73 -0.64
C ARG A 180 8.82 -0.26 -0.77
N GLY A 181 9.93 0.13 -0.16
CA GLY A 181 10.46 1.50 -0.20
C GLY A 181 11.58 1.69 0.80
N ASN A 182 12.48 2.64 0.55
CA ASN A 182 13.64 2.91 1.42
C ASN A 182 13.24 3.46 2.80
N GLY A 183 12.09 4.13 2.90
CA GLY A 183 11.56 4.70 4.14
C GLY A 183 10.42 3.88 4.76
N VAL A 184 10.37 2.56 4.53
CA VAL A 184 9.29 1.71 5.06
C VAL A 184 9.74 0.97 6.31
N ARG A 185 8.94 1.07 7.37
CA ARG A 185 9.04 0.28 8.59
C ARG A 185 7.79 -0.57 8.75
N VAL A 186 7.97 -1.87 8.89
CA VAL A 186 6.87 -2.82 9.13
C VAL A 186 6.89 -3.25 10.58
N LEU A 187 5.73 -3.20 11.22
CA LEU A 187 5.53 -3.66 12.60
C LEU A 187 4.48 -4.77 12.62
N VAL A 188 4.73 -5.83 13.38
CA VAL A 188 3.84 -6.98 13.48
C VAL A 188 3.21 -7.02 14.86
N ARG A 189 1.90 -6.78 14.94
CA ARG A 189 1.12 -6.73 16.19
C ARG A 189 1.77 -5.86 17.28
N PRO A 190 2.16 -4.63 16.96
CA PRO A 190 2.92 -3.79 17.89
C PRO A 190 2.07 -3.25 19.04
N GLU A 191 2.74 -2.89 20.12
CA GLU A 191 2.19 -1.99 21.13
C GLU A 191 2.26 -0.51 20.68
N ALA A 192 1.45 0.35 21.26
CA ALA A 192 1.41 1.77 20.88
C ALA A 192 2.77 2.49 21.04
N THR A 193 3.54 2.13 22.02
CA THR A 193 4.88 2.68 22.28
C THR A 193 5.86 2.36 21.17
N GLU A 194 5.81 1.13 20.65
CA GLU A 194 6.66 0.70 19.52
C GLU A 194 6.32 1.47 18.24
N VAL A 195 5.02 1.72 18.00
CA VAL A 195 4.57 2.52 16.85
C VAL A 195 5.07 3.96 16.94
N VAL A 196 4.96 4.58 18.12
CA VAL A 196 5.46 5.95 18.34
C VAL A 196 6.95 6.05 18.10
N GLU A 197 7.73 5.08 18.61
CA GLU A 197 9.18 5.08 18.44
C GLU A 197 9.58 4.88 16.97
N ALA A 198 8.98 3.92 16.28
CA ALA A 198 9.22 3.69 14.84
C ALA A 198 8.91 4.94 13.99
N CYS A 199 7.82 5.65 14.30
CA CYS A 199 7.48 6.91 13.62
C CYS A 199 8.54 7.98 13.89
N ARG A 200 9.00 8.12 15.12
CA ARG A 200 10.02 9.12 15.51
C ARG A 200 11.38 8.82 14.86
N GLU A 201 11.81 7.56 14.87
CA GLU A 201 13.04 7.13 14.19
C GLU A 201 13.02 7.51 12.71
N LEU A 202 11.92 7.19 12.00
CA LEU A 202 11.79 7.55 10.59
C LEU A 202 11.80 9.07 10.37
N LEU A 203 11.18 9.85 11.24
CA LEU A 203 11.19 11.30 11.14
C LEU A 203 12.56 11.90 11.42
N SER A 204 13.38 11.28 12.28
CA SER A 204 14.72 11.75 12.63
C SER A 204 15.81 11.40 11.59
N THR A 205 15.60 10.39 10.75
CA THR A 205 16.55 9.97 9.71
C THR A 205 16.60 10.89 8.48
N ALA A 206 16.01 12.09 8.57
CA ALA A 206 16.05 13.11 7.54
C ALA A 206 17.35 13.90 7.65
N GLY A 207 18.37 13.44 6.96
CA GLY A 207 19.60 14.12 6.69
C GLY A 207 19.90 14.01 5.20
#